data_28d3d871357e4f49bc89fcf9250c0463
#
_entry.id   28d3d871357e4f49bc89fcf9250c0463
#
_cell.length_a   1.000
_cell.length_b   1.000
_cell.length_c   1.000
_cell.angle_alpha   90.00
_cell.angle_beta   90.00
_cell.angle_gamma   90.00
#
_symmetry.space_group_name_H-M   'P 1'
#
loop_
_entity.id
_entity.type
_entity.pdbx_description
1 polymer ?
#
loop_
_entity_poly.entity_id
_entity_poly.type
_entity_poly.pdbx_seq_one_letter_code
_entity_poly.pdbx_strand_id
1 'polypeptide(L)'
;LTNKYAEGYPGKRYYGGCEIVDVIEQIAIDRAKALFGVEYANVQPHSGAQANLAAYMAVLQPGDTIVGMDLANGGHLTHGAKVNLSGKIYNSFSYGVNAETGRIDFNEVEDVIRTHQPKLVVAGASAYPRAIDFKTFADIAHRHGALLMVDMAHIAGLVAGGEHMSPVPYADIVTTTTHKTLRGPRGGMILAREEFAKKINSAVFPGMQGGPLMHVIAAKAICLKEAMAPEFKTYAQNVRKNAAALAEALVANGFDLISGGTDNHLMLVDLRSRGITGKELQDKLDAVHITINKNAIPNDPQKPSLTSGVRIGTPAATTRGFTVEDMPIIA
;
A
#
# COMPACT_ATOMS: atom_id res chain seq x y z
N LEU A 1 -8.67 23.18 -11.55
CA LEU A 1 -10.02 22.64 -11.59
C LEU A 1 -10.59 22.51 -10.19
N THR A 2 -11.86 22.89 -10.02
CA THR A 2 -12.60 22.70 -8.78
C THR A 2 -13.94 22.04 -9.07
N ASN A 3 -14.58 21.51 -8.04
CA ASN A 3 -15.91 20.92 -8.14
C ASN A 3 -16.89 21.63 -7.21
N LYS A 4 -18.17 21.36 -7.39
CA LYS A 4 -19.21 21.77 -6.46
C LYS A 4 -18.93 21.22 -5.04
N TYR A 5 -19.26 21.98 -4.00
CA TYR A 5 -19.30 21.50 -2.62
C TYR A 5 -20.23 20.29 -2.51
N ALA A 6 -19.72 19.17 -2.01
CA ALA A 6 -20.42 17.89 -1.95
C ALA A 6 -20.19 17.16 -0.62
N GLU A 7 -20.09 17.91 0.47
CA GLU A 7 -19.94 17.38 1.83
C GLU A 7 -21.08 16.40 2.16
N GLY A 8 -20.75 15.31 2.79
CA GLY A 8 -21.64 14.21 3.06
C GLY A 8 -21.42 13.04 2.08
N TYR A 9 -22.45 12.27 1.83
CA TYR A 9 -22.42 11.03 1.04
C TYR A 9 -23.59 10.98 0.05
N PRO A 10 -23.59 10.14 -0.98
CA PRO A 10 -24.69 10.01 -1.93
C PRO A 10 -26.04 9.92 -1.23
N GLY A 11 -26.98 10.76 -1.64
CA GLY A 11 -28.33 10.88 -1.06
C GLY A 11 -28.40 11.54 0.34
N LYS A 12 -27.25 11.91 0.93
CA LYS A 12 -27.14 12.54 2.27
C LYS A 12 -26.11 13.67 2.26
N ARG A 13 -26.20 14.58 1.30
CA ARG A 13 -25.31 15.74 1.20
C ARG A 13 -25.75 16.87 2.11
N TYR A 14 -24.78 17.66 2.57
CA TYR A 14 -25.06 18.88 3.32
C TYR A 14 -25.59 20.00 2.40
N TYR A 15 -25.08 20.09 1.17
CA TYR A 15 -25.50 21.08 0.17
C TYR A 15 -26.45 20.49 -0.87
N GLY A 16 -27.36 21.34 -1.41
CA GLY A 16 -28.18 20.97 -2.56
C GLY A 16 -27.40 20.93 -3.88
N GLY A 17 -28.03 20.43 -4.96
CA GLY A 17 -27.45 20.38 -6.31
C GLY A 17 -26.35 19.34 -6.46
N CYS A 18 -26.42 18.22 -5.74
CA CYS A 18 -25.43 17.16 -5.73
C CYS A 18 -25.87 15.90 -6.50
N GLU A 19 -26.99 15.94 -7.20
CA GLU A 19 -27.62 14.78 -7.83
C GLU A 19 -26.66 14.08 -8.81
N ILE A 20 -25.88 14.85 -9.57
CA ILE A 20 -24.93 14.31 -10.54
C ILE A 20 -23.68 13.76 -9.84
N VAL A 21 -23.15 14.45 -8.83
CA VAL A 21 -21.98 13.96 -8.10
C VAL A 21 -22.32 12.74 -7.24
N ASP A 22 -23.57 12.60 -6.81
CA ASP A 22 -24.06 11.38 -6.15
C ASP A 22 -23.96 10.17 -7.06
N VAL A 23 -24.37 10.30 -8.32
CA VAL A 23 -24.24 9.23 -9.32
C VAL A 23 -22.77 8.88 -9.55
N ILE A 24 -21.90 9.89 -9.67
CA ILE A 24 -20.46 9.68 -9.90
C ILE A 24 -19.83 8.92 -8.73
N GLU A 25 -20.11 9.34 -7.50
CA GLU A 25 -19.56 8.68 -6.31
C GLU A 25 -20.11 7.26 -6.14
N GLN A 26 -21.42 7.08 -6.38
CA GLN A 26 -22.02 5.75 -6.31
C GLN A 26 -21.41 4.78 -7.32
N ILE A 27 -21.15 5.21 -8.56
CA ILE A 27 -20.44 4.40 -9.56
C ILE A 27 -19.05 3.99 -9.06
N ALA A 28 -18.30 4.88 -8.42
CA ALA A 28 -17.00 4.55 -7.88
C ALA A 28 -17.09 3.53 -6.73
N ILE A 29 -18.06 3.70 -5.83
CA ILE A 29 -18.33 2.77 -4.73
C ILE A 29 -18.69 1.37 -5.26
N ASP A 30 -19.63 1.30 -6.20
CA ASP A 30 -20.12 0.02 -6.75
C ASP A 30 -18.99 -0.73 -7.46
N ARG A 31 -18.16 -0.02 -8.22
CA ARG A 31 -17.01 -0.60 -8.89
C ARG A 31 -15.93 -1.07 -7.92
N ALA A 32 -15.65 -0.31 -6.86
CA ALA A 32 -14.71 -0.73 -5.82
C ALA A 32 -15.20 -2.01 -5.13
N LYS A 33 -16.50 -2.08 -4.79
CA LYS A 33 -17.12 -3.28 -4.20
C LYS A 33 -17.03 -4.47 -5.14
N ALA A 34 -17.35 -4.29 -6.40
CA ALA A 34 -17.33 -5.36 -7.41
C ALA A 34 -15.90 -5.86 -7.69
N LEU A 35 -14.92 -4.93 -7.84
CA LEU A 35 -13.54 -5.28 -8.15
C LEU A 35 -12.86 -6.08 -7.04
N PHE A 36 -13.08 -5.69 -5.79
CA PHE A 36 -12.39 -6.30 -4.64
C PHE A 36 -13.24 -7.32 -3.87
N GLY A 37 -14.52 -7.48 -4.22
CA GLY A 37 -15.43 -8.42 -3.56
C GLY A 37 -15.72 -8.03 -2.11
N VAL A 38 -15.91 -6.75 -1.83
CA VAL A 38 -16.09 -6.22 -0.47
C VAL A 38 -17.52 -5.69 -0.25
N GLU A 39 -17.99 -5.76 1.00
CA GLU A 39 -19.33 -5.32 1.35
C GLU A 39 -19.48 -3.80 1.35
N TYR A 40 -18.45 -3.09 1.80
CA TYR A 40 -18.43 -1.64 1.96
C TYR A 40 -17.18 -1.00 1.37
N ALA A 41 -17.34 0.14 0.72
CA ALA A 41 -16.25 0.95 0.19
C ALA A 41 -16.49 2.45 0.44
N ASN A 42 -15.45 3.17 0.88
CA ASN A 42 -15.41 4.62 0.94
C ASN A 42 -14.33 5.14 -0.02
N VAL A 43 -14.75 5.91 -1.01
CA VAL A 43 -13.87 6.41 -2.07
C VAL A 43 -13.43 7.86 -1.87
N GLN A 44 -13.84 8.50 -0.76
CA GLN A 44 -13.56 9.91 -0.48
C GLN A 44 -12.14 10.22 0.04
N PRO A 45 -11.36 9.31 0.67
CA PRO A 45 -10.03 9.68 1.15
C PRO A 45 -9.18 10.34 0.06
N HIS A 46 -8.61 11.52 0.37
CA HIS A 46 -7.80 12.30 -0.56
C HIS A 46 -6.43 11.65 -0.82
N SER A 47 -5.96 10.81 0.10
CA SER A 47 -4.69 10.10 0.02
C SER A 47 -4.74 8.78 0.80
N GLY A 48 -3.74 7.90 0.58
CA GLY A 48 -3.57 6.70 1.40
C GLY A 48 -3.31 7.03 2.88
N ALA A 49 -2.56 8.10 3.16
CA ALA A 49 -2.31 8.54 4.54
C ALA A 49 -3.61 8.93 5.27
N GLN A 50 -4.51 9.65 4.58
CA GLN A 50 -5.83 10.00 5.14
C GLN A 50 -6.74 8.78 5.25
N ALA A 51 -6.67 7.83 4.31
CA ALA A 51 -7.40 6.57 4.42
C ALA A 51 -6.97 5.79 5.68
N ASN A 52 -5.66 5.67 5.93
CA ASN A 52 -5.14 4.99 7.10
C ASN A 52 -5.57 5.69 8.40
N LEU A 53 -5.43 7.02 8.47
CA LEU A 53 -5.82 7.76 9.67
C LEU A 53 -7.33 7.70 9.93
N ALA A 54 -8.16 7.77 8.88
CA ALA A 54 -9.61 7.61 9.03
C ALA A 54 -9.98 6.21 9.51
N ALA A 55 -9.30 5.17 9.00
CA ALA A 55 -9.48 3.79 9.48
C ALA A 55 -9.11 3.67 10.96
N TYR A 56 -8.00 4.27 11.40
CA TYR A 56 -7.63 4.30 12.81
C TYR A 56 -8.68 5.02 13.66
N MET A 57 -9.10 6.23 13.26
CA MET A 57 -10.11 7.01 13.98
C MET A 57 -11.46 6.30 14.09
N ALA A 58 -11.78 5.42 13.14
CA ALA A 58 -13.02 4.65 13.15
C ALA A 58 -13.05 3.58 14.26
N VAL A 59 -11.90 3.05 14.68
CA VAL A 59 -11.82 1.89 15.57
C VAL A 59 -10.94 2.09 16.79
N LEU A 60 -10.17 3.19 16.87
CA LEU A 60 -9.23 3.48 17.96
C LEU A 60 -9.55 4.81 18.64
N GLN A 61 -9.06 4.94 19.87
CA GLN A 61 -8.97 6.22 20.60
C GLN A 61 -7.50 6.65 20.69
N PRO A 62 -7.20 7.95 20.83
CA PRO A 62 -5.85 8.42 21.13
C PRO A 62 -5.24 7.66 22.32
N GLY A 63 -3.99 7.21 22.18
CA GLY A 63 -3.30 6.41 23.18
C GLY A 63 -3.53 4.88 23.08
N ASP A 64 -4.43 4.41 22.23
CA ASP A 64 -4.56 2.98 21.95
C ASP A 64 -3.29 2.43 21.30
N THR A 65 -3.02 1.13 21.51
CA THR A 65 -1.84 0.47 20.97
C THR A 65 -2.09 -0.06 19.56
N ILE A 66 -1.13 0.20 18.67
CA ILE A 66 -1.07 -0.36 17.32
C ILE A 66 0.28 -1.09 17.11
N VAL A 67 0.27 -2.11 16.27
CA VAL A 67 1.47 -2.81 15.80
C VAL A 67 1.48 -2.79 14.28
N GLY A 68 2.58 -2.32 13.69
CA GLY A 68 2.76 -2.26 12.23
C GLY A 68 4.16 -2.65 11.80
N MET A 69 4.41 -2.75 10.50
CA MET A 69 5.76 -3.02 9.99
C MET A 69 6.67 -1.82 10.22
N ASP A 70 7.88 -2.07 10.72
CA ASP A 70 8.89 -1.04 10.92
C ASP A 70 9.26 -0.34 9.60
N LEU A 71 9.45 0.98 9.66
CA LEU A 71 9.76 1.81 8.49
C LEU A 71 11.08 1.38 7.82
N ALA A 72 12.09 1.01 8.63
CA ALA A 72 13.39 0.57 8.12
C ALA A 72 13.33 -0.83 7.48
N ASN A 73 12.29 -1.60 7.80
CA ASN A 73 12.05 -2.94 7.25
C ASN A 73 11.03 -2.95 6.09
N GLY A 74 10.64 -1.77 5.60
CA GLY A 74 9.75 -1.62 4.45
C GLY A 74 8.33 -1.18 4.75
N GLY A 75 7.99 -0.88 6.01
CA GLY A 75 6.71 -0.30 6.41
C GLY A 75 6.45 1.08 5.79
N HIS A 76 5.26 1.62 6.03
CA HIS A 76 4.91 2.98 5.63
C HIS A 76 4.93 3.91 6.84
N LEU A 77 5.18 5.21 6.61
CA LEU A 77 5.16 6.24 7.67
C LEU A 77 3.89 6.15 8.54
N THR A 78 2.74 5.93 7.92
CA THR A 78 1.44 5.86 8.61
C THR A 78 1.20 4.55 9.37
N HIS A 79 2.14 3.61 9.37
CA HIS A 79 2.05 2.37 10.15
C HIS A 79 2.64 2.50 11.55
N GLY A 80 2.65 3.71 12.12
CA GLY A 80 3.11 3.96 13.48
C GLY A 80 4.50 4.59 13.59
N ALA A 81 5.12 5.06 12.50
CA ALA A 81 6.41 5.72 12.57
C ALA A 81 6.35 6.95 13.50
N LYS A 82 7.32 7.10 14.42
CA LYS A 82 7.32 8.13 15.46
C LYS A 82 7.28 9.57 14.93
N VAL A 83 7.77 9.79 13.70
CA VAL A 83 7.71 11.10 13.03
C VAL A 83 6.34 11.40 12.41
N ASN A 84 5.51 10.38 12.22
CA ASN A 84 4.18 10.48 11.61
C ASN A 84 3.10 10.69 12.68
N LEU A 85 1.96 11.22 12.25
CA LEU A 85 0.80 11.44 13.13
C LEU A 85 0.34 10.13 13.81
N SER A 86 0.39 8.99 13.10
CA SER A 86 0.05 7.69 13.66
C SER A 86 0.92 7.31 14.86
N GLY A 87 2.23 7.56 14.80
CA GLY A 87 3.14 7.30 15.92
C GLY A 87 3.14 8.38 17.01
N LYS A 88 2.46 9.53 16.77
CA LYS A 88 2.29 10.60 17.77
C LYS A 88 0.99 10.47 18.56
N ILE A 89 -0.05 9.94 17.94
CA ILE A 89 -1.39 9.79 18.55
C ILE A 89 -1.53 8.44 19.26
N TYR A 90 -0.95 7.37 18.68
CA TYR A 90 -1.10 6.01 19.18
C TYR A 90 0.20 5.49 19.80
N ASN A 91 0.08 4.55 20.73
CA ASN A 91 1.21 3.78 21.24
C ASN A 91 1.61 2.77 20.16
N SER A 92 2.62 3.12 19.37
CA SER A 92 3.03 2.31 18.22
C SER A 92 4.24 1.45 18.53
N PHE A 93 4.13 0.16 18.20
CA PHE A 93 5.19 -0.83 18.19
C PHE A 93 5.32 -1.42 16.79
N SER A 94 6.45 -2.06 16.51
CA SER A 94 6.70 -2.57 15.16
C SER A 94 7.24 -3.98 15.18
N TYR A 95 6.90 -4.74 14.12
CA TYR A 95 7.57 -5.96 13.72
C TYR A 95 8.49 -5.68 12.55
N GLY A 96 9.48 -6.55 12.37
CA GLY A 96 10.46 -6.43 11.30
C GLY A 96 10.42 -7.58 10.31
N VAL A 97 11.57 -7.79 9.68
CA VAL A 97 11.87 -8.99 8.89
C VAL A 97 13.05 -9.72 9.50
N ASN A 98 13.09 -11.02 9.37
CA ASN A 98 14.22 -11.83 9.78
C ASN A 98 15.50 -11.35 9.07
N ALA A 99 16.57 -11.13 9.83
CA ALA A 99 17.80 -10.51 9.35
C ALA A 99 18.53 -11.35 8.28
N GLU A 100 18.40 -12.67 8.33
CA GLU A 100 19.07 -13.60 7.41
C GLU A 100 18.27 -13.79 6.12
N THR A 101 16.93 -13.92 6.25
CA THR A 101 16.07 -14.25 5.11
C THR A 101 15.48 -13.01 4.42
N GLY A 102 15.45 -11.85 5.09
CA GLY A 102 14.76 -10.66 4.63
C GLY A 102 13.25 -10.84 4.53
N ARG A 103 12.67 -11.86 5.20
CA ARG A 103 11.23 -12.17 5.16
C ARG A 103 10.57 -11.88 6.49
N ILE A 104 9.28 -11.58 6.46
CA ILE A 104 8.44 -11.45 7.67
C ILE A 104 8.50 -12.76 8.45
N ASP A 105 8.86 -12.69 9.73
CA ASP A 105 8.82 -13.80 10.65
C ASP A 105 7.54 -13.73 11.50
N PHE A 106 6.64 -14.66 11.26
CA PHE A 106 5.35 -14.66 11.95
C PHE A 106 5.45 -15.01 13.44
N ASN A 107 6.53 -15.67 13.88
CA ASN A 107 6.77 -15.86 15.31
C ASN A 107 7.12 -14.52 15.97
N GLU A 108 7.96 -13.69 15.34
CA GLU A 108 8.27 -12.34 15.83
C GLU A 108 7.00 -11.47 15.83
N VAL A 109 6.19 -11.52 14.76
CA VAL A 109 4.91 -10.82 14.69
C VAL A 109 4.00 -11.20 15.86
N GLU A 110 3.84 -12.50 16.15
CA GLU A 110 3.01 -12.97 17.25
C GLU A 110 3.57 -12.56 18.61
N ASP A 111 4.89 -12.62 18.80
CA ASP A 111 5.55 -12.20 20.03
C ASP A 111 5.36 -10.71 20.33
N VAL A 112 5.46 -9.85 19.31
CA VAL A 112 5.19 -8.41 19.45
C VAL A 112 3.74 -8.17 19.80
N ILE A 113 2.80 -8.83 19.13
CA ILE A 113 1.35 -8.72 19.39
C ILE A 113 1.02 -9.20 20.81
N ARG A 114 1.53 -10.34 21.21
CA ARG A 114 1.34 -10.91 22.54
C ARG A 114 1.90 -10.01 23.65
N THR A 115 3.06 -9.38 23.42
CA THR A 115 3.72 -8.52 24.39
C THR A 115 3.00 -7.18 24.56
N HIS A 116 2.55 -6.58 23.47
CA HIS A 116 2.02 -5.21 23.50
C HIS A 116 0.49 -5.13 23.46
N GLN A 117 -0.20 -6.25 23.25
CA GLN A 117 -1.67 -6.34 23.27
C GLN A 117 -2.35 -5.21 22.47
N PRO A 118 -2.03 -5.06 21.16
CA PRO A 118 -2.59 -3.98 20.36
C PRO A 118 -4.10 -4.15 20.17
N LYS A 119 -4.80 -3.04 19.95
CA LYS A 119 -6.19 -3.07 19.44
C LYS A 119 -6.24 -3.26 17.93
N LEU A 120 -5.17 -2.88 17.23
CA LEU A 120 -5.08 -2.97 15.78
C LEU A 120 -3.68 -3.41 15.34
N VAL A 121 -3.65 -4.43 14.49
CA VAL A 121 -2.46 -4.84 13.75
C VAL A 121 -2.55 -4.29 12.32
N VAL A 122 -1.47 -3.71 11.83
CA VAL A 122 -1.37 -3.15 10.48
C VAL A 122 -0.41 -4.01 9.66
N ALA A 123 -0.92 -4.70 8.66
CA ALA A 123 -0.14 -5.42 7.67
C ALA A 123 -0.07 -4.63 6.36
N GLY A 124 0.95 -4.92 5.55
CA GLY A 124 1.23 -4.20 4.31
C GLY A 124 2.55 -3.47 4.35
N ALA A 125 3.11 -3.17 3.19
CA ALA A 125 4.44 -2.61 3.08
C ALA A 125 4.61 -1.71 1.85
N SER A 126 5.53 -0.75 1.96
CA SER A 126 5.97 0.12 0.86
C SER A 126 7.19 -0.43 0.13
N ALA A 127 7.98 -1.28 0.79
CA ALA A 127 9.26 -1.78 0.29
C ALA A 127 9.52 -3.22 0.76
N TYR A 128 8.59 -4.12 0.53
CA TYR A 128 8.72 -5.54 0.82
C TYR A 128 8.53 -6.34 -0.47
N PRO A 129 9.54 -7.09 -0.92
CA PRO A 129 9.52 -7.71 -2.24
C PRO A 129 8.80 -9.06 -2.31
N ARG A 130 8.36 -9.62 -1.18
CA ARG A 130 7.74 -10.95 -1.13
C ARG A 130 6.22 -10.87 -0.96
N ALA A 131 5.55 -11.96 -1.29
CA ALA A 131 4.12 -12.12 -1.00
C ALA A 131 3.87 -12.04 0.52
N ILE A 132 2.75 -11.42 0.90
CA ILE A 132 2.33 -11.29 2.29
C ILE A 132 1.18 -12.25 2.54
N ASP A 133 1.30 -13.10 3.55
CA ASP A 133 0.24 -14.01 3.98
C ASP A 133 -0.71 -13.29 4.94
N PHE A 134 -1.76 -12.71 4.38
CA PHE A 134 -2.78 -12.00 5.16
C PHE A 134 -3.63 -12.91 6.02
N LYS A 135 -3.74 -14.20 5.65
CA LYS A 135 -4.47 -15.17 6.46
C LYS A 135 -3.75 -15.40 7.79
N THR A 136 -2.45 -15.63 7.74
CA THR A 136 -1.63 -15.82 8.96
C THR A 136 -1.66 -14.57 9.83
N PHE A 137 -1.59 -13.37 9.25
CA PHE A 137 -1.78 -12.11 10.00
C PHE A 137 -3.13 -12.04 10.71
N ALA A 138 -4.21 -12.41 10.03
CA ALA A 138 -5.55 -12.42 10.62
C ALA A 138 -5.68 -13.43 11.74
N ASP A 139 -5.20 -14.65 11.52
CA ASP A 139 -5.24 -15.72 12.52
C ASP A 139 -4.51 -15.30 13.81
N ILE A 140 -3.36 -14.64 13.69
CA ILE A 140 -2.60 -14.13 14.85
C ILE A 140 -3.34 -12.96 15.50
N ALA A 141 -3.69 -11.91 14.74
CA ALA A 141 -4.33 -10.72 15.28
C ALA A 141 -5.62 -11.06 16.04
N HIS A 142 -6.51 -11.81 15.39
CA HIS A 142 -7.81 -12.18 15.97
C HIS A 142 -7.67 -13.09 17.19
N ARG A 143 -6.70 -14.02 17.20
CA ARG A 143 -6.41 -14.87 18.37
C ARG A 143 -6.05 -14.05 19.61
N HIS A 144 -5.40 -12.90 19.42
CA HIS A 144 -5.02 -11.98 20.48
C HIS A 144 -6.03 -10.84 20.70
N GLY A 145 -7.23 -10.90 20.08
CA GLY A 145 -8.31 -9.93 20.26
C GLY A 145 -8.07 -8.58 19.55
N ALA A 146 -7.11 -8.51 18.63
CA ALA A 146 -6.84 -7.33 17.84
C ALA A 146 -7.58 -7.36 16.50
N LEU A 147 -7.96 -6.20 15.97
CA LEU A 147 -8.40 -6.07 14.59
C LEU A 147 -7.20 -6.14 13.63
N LEU A 148 -7.43 -6.63 12.42
CA LEU A 148 -6.45 -6.56 11.33
C LEU A 148 -6.84 -5.48 10.32
N MET A 149 -5.98 -4.49 10.12
CA MET A 149 -6.02 -3.58 8.98
C MET A 149 -4.91 -3.95 7.99
N VAL A 150 -5.26 -4.03 6.71
CA VAL A 150 -4.27 -4.22 5.65
C VAL A 150 -4.19 -2.98 4.76
N ASP A 151 -3.02 -2.36 4.70
CA ASP A 151 -2.70 -1.35 3.69
C ASP A 151 -2.12 -2.04 2.45
N MET A 152 -2.97 -2.25 1.44
CA MET A 152 -2.57 -2.89 0.20
C MET A 152 -2.12 -1.90 -0.89
N ALA A 153 -1.83 -0.66 -0.53
CA ALA A 153 -1.58 0.42 -1.49
C ALA A 153 -0.56 0.05 -2.58
N HIS A 154 0.55 -0.61 -2.22
CA HIS A 154 1.57 -1.00 -3.18
C HIS A 154 1.14 -2.13 -4.12
N ILE A 155 0.33 -3.05 -3.63
CA ILE A 155 -0.05 -4.28 -4.35
C ILE A 155 -1.50 -4.28 -4.86
N ALA A 156 -2.26 -3.20 -4.67
CA ALA A 156 -3.69 -3.16 -5.02
C ALA A 156 -3.97 -3.54 -6.47
N GLY A 157 -3.11 -3.14 -7.41
CA GLY A 157 -3.23 -3.57 -8.81
C GLY A 157 -2.93 -5.04 -9.03
N LEU A 158 -1.99 -5.62 -8.25
CA LEU A 158 -1.72 -7.06 -8.32
C LEU A 158 -2.87 -7.87 -7.72
N VAL A 159 -3.47 -7.39 -6.63
CA VAL A 159 -4.68 -7.99 -6.03
C VAL A 159 -5.84 -7.94 -7.02
N ALA A 160 -6.09 -6.78 -7.64
CA ALA A 160 -7.15 -6.62 -8.65
C ALA A 160 -6.93 -7.51 -9.87
N GLY A 161 -5.67 -7.71 -10.29
CA GLY A 161 -5.29 -8.57 -11.41
C GLY A 161 -5.20 -10.06 -11.07
N GLY A 162 -5.33 -10.45 -9.80
CA GLY A 162 -5.24 -11.84 -9.36
C GLY A 162 -3.80 -12.35 -9.19
N GLU A 163 -2.80 -11.46 -9.16
CA GLU A 163 -1.37 -11.78 -9.06
C GLU A 163 -0.81 -11.68 -7.62
N HIS A 164 -1.65 -11.36 -6.65
CA HIS A 164 -1.35 -11.40 -5.22
C HIS A 164 -2.60 -11.79 -4.43
N MET A 165 -2.42 -12.48 -3.29
CA MET A 165 -3.51 -12.79 -2.37
C MET A 165 -4.30 -11.53 -2.01
N SER A 166 -5.62 -11.61 -2.08
CA SER A 166 -6.49 -10.53 -1.59
C SER A 166 -6.53 -10.51 -0.07
N PRO A 167 -6.37 -9.34 0.57
CA PRO A 167 -6.57 -9.22 2.01
C PRO A 167 -8.05 -9.21 2.43
N VAL A 168 -8.96 -8.90 1.51
CA VAL A 168 -10.39 -8.67 1.80
C VAL A 168 -11.07 -9.80 2.58
N PRO A 169 -10.82 -11.09 2.29
CA PRO A 169 -11.45 -12.18 3.06
C PRO A 169 -10.97 -12.28 4.52
N TYR A 170 -9.84 -11.69 4.85
CA TYR A 170 -9.14 -11.90 6.13
C TYR A 170 -9.13 -10.64 7.00
N ALA A 171 -8.97 -9.47 6.42
CA ALA A 171 -8.86 -8.22 7.13
C ALA A 171 -10.23 -7.66 7.55
N ASP A 172 -10.26 -6.95 8.67
CA ASP A 172 -11.43 -6.21 9.13
C ASP A 172 -11.60 -4.90 8.34
N ILE A 173 -10.47 -4.24 8.06
CA ILE A 173 -10.41 -3.02 7.25
C ILE A 173 -9.24 -3.15 6.26
N VAL A 174 -9.48 -2.74 5.02
CA VAL A 174 -8.44 -2.66 3.99
C VAL A 174 -8.35 -1.22 3.51
N THR A 175 -7.16 -0.67 3.46
CA THR A 175 -6.90 0.65 2.87
C THR A 175 -6.04 0.51 1.62
N THR A 176 -6.16 1.46 0.72
CA THR A 176 -5.33 1.52 -0.47
C THR A 176 -5.16 2.93 -1.01
N THR A 177 -4.13 3.11 -1.81
CA THR A 177 -4.04 4.22 -2.78
C THR A 177 -4.58 3.77 -4.13
N THR A 178 -4.91 4.73 -4.98
CA THR A 178 -5.37 4.45 -6.35
C THR A 178 -4.30 4.67 -7.41
N HIS A 179 -3.16 5.27 -7.08
CA HIS A 179 -2.14 5.79 -8.01
C HIS A 179 -0.84 4.99 -8.08
N LYS A 180 -0.78 3.77 -7.53
CA LYS A 180 0.39 2.88 -7.60
C LYS A 180 0.13 1.75 -8.62
N THR A 181 0.23 0.50 -8.22
CA THR A 181 -0.04 -0.62 -9.13
C THR A 181 -1.47 -0.64 -9.69
N LEU A 182 -2.43 -0.02 -9.00
CA LEU A 182 -3.80 0.13 -9.53
C LEU A 182 -3.89 1.10 -10.71
N ARG A 183 -2.87 1.93 -10.93
CA ARG A 183 -2.67 2.78 -12.11
C ARG A 183 -3.76 3.84 -12.32
N GLY A 184 -4.30 4.38 -11.22
CA GLY A 184 -5.36 5.38 -11.22
C GLY A 184 -4.90 6.78 -10.78
N PRO A 185 -5.85 7.67 -10.48
CA PRO A 185 -5.56 9.01 -9.98
C PRO A 185 -4.96 8.96 -8.58
N ARG A 186 -4.22 10.02 -8.19
CA ARG A 186 -3.76 10.16 -6.81
C ARG A 186 -4.95 10.31 -5.87
N GLY A 187 -5.06 9.39 -4.92
CA GLY A 187 -6.13 9.31 -3.94
C GLY A 187 -6.02 8.07 -3.08
N GLY A 188 -6.97 7.89 -2.17
CA GLY A 188 -7.09 6.72 -1.32
C GLY A 188 -8.50 6.13 -1.33
N MET A 189 -8.65 4.94 -0.81
CA MET A 189 -9.94 4.27 -0.56
C MET A 189 -9.85 3.45 0.73
N ILE A 190 -10.99 3.22 1.34
CA ILE A 190 -11.16 2.29 2.47
C ILE A 190 -12.21 1.26 2.07
N LEU A 191 -11.87 0.00 2.24
CA LEU A 191 -12.73 -1.16 2.03
C LEU A 191 -12.91 -1.86 3.38
N ALA A 192 -14.11 -2.33 3.70
CA ALA A 192 -14.34 -2.96 5.00
C ALA A 192 -15.56 -3.87 4.97
N ARG A 193 -15.76 -4.61 6.06
CA ARG A 193 -17.03 -5.25 6.36
C ARG A 193 -18.09 -4.19 6.66
N GLU A 194 -19.36 -4.48 6.41
CA GLU A 194 -20.47 -3.53 6.57
C GLU A 194 -20.58 -2.97 8.00
N GLU A 195 -20.22 -3.76 9.00
CA GLU A 195 -20.26 -3.34 10.42
C GLU A 195 -19.42 -2.10 10.74
N PHE A 196 -18.35 -1.84 9.96
CA PHE A 196 -17.48 -0.67 10.11
C PHE A 196 -17.95 0.55 9.31
N ALA A 197 -18.92 0.40 8.40
CA ALA A 197 -19.33 1.43 7.44
C ALA A 197 -19.67 2.77 8.11
N LYS A 198 -20.53 2.75 9.14
CA LYS A 198 -20.95 3.98 9.83
C LYS A 198 -19.79 4.70 10.52
N LYS A 199 -18.89 3.95 11.16
CA LYS A 199 -17.71 4.50 11.85
C LYS A 199 -16.72 5.09 10.86
N ILE A 200 -16.45 4.40 9.75
CA ILE A 200 -15.55 4.87 8.69
C ILE A 200 -16.12 6.12 8.02
N ASN A 201 -17.40 6.13 7.67
CA ASN A 201 -18.04 7.32 7.11
C ASN A 201 -17.88 8.54 8.03
N SER A 202 -18.17 8.37 9.33
CA SER A 202 -18.02 9.45 10.31
C SER A 202 -16.57 9.90 10.48
N ALA A 203 -15.61 8.99 10.43
CA ALA A 203 -14.19 9.29 10.54
C ALA A 203 -13.65 10.03 9.30
N VAL A 204 -14.12 9.67 8.10
CA VAL A 204 -13.76 10.38 6.87
C VAL A 204 -14.41 11.75 6.84
N PHE A 205 -15.73 11.81 6.92
CA PHE A 205 -16.49 13.06 6.96
C PHE A 205 -17.57 12.99 8.05
N PRO A 206 -17.61 13.95 8.97
CA PRO A 206 -16.80 15.18 9.06
C PRO A 206 -15.50 15.01 9.89
N GLY A 207 -15.11 13.81 10.27
CA GLY A 207 -14.04 13.59 11.23
C GLY A 207 -12.66 14.10 10.77
N MET A 208 -12.26 13.79 9.55
CA MET A 208 -10.93 14.13 9.02
C MET A 208 -10.97 15.10 7.84
N GLN A 209 -11.95 14.97 6.97
CA GLN A 209 -12.05 15.73 5.73
C GLN A 209 -13.31 16.59 5.71
N GLY A 210 -13.31 17.64 4.86
CA GLY A 210 -14.47 18.38 4.44
C GLY A 210 -14.97 17.88 3.08
N GLY A 211 -15.12 18.78 2.09
CA GLY A 211 -15.62 18.44 0.76
C GLY A 211 -14.78 17.40 0.03
N PRO A 212 -15.40 16.37 -0.55
CA PRO A 212 -14.70 15.38 -1.34
C PRO A 212 -14.23 15.97 -2.67
N LEU A 213 -13.15 15.41 -3.23
CA LEU A 213 -12.62 15.78 -4.55
C LEU A 213 -13.36 15.00 -5.63
N MET A 214 -14.52 15.51 -6.07
CA MET A 214 -15.40 14.77 -6.99
C MET A 214 -14.78 14.49 -8.35
N HIS A 215 -13.90 15.36 -8.85
CA HIS A 215 -13.12 15.11 -10.07
C HIS A 215 -12.13 13.94 -9.90
N VAL A 216 -11.55 13.77 -8.73
CA VAL A 216 -10.71 12.60 -8.42
C VAL A 216 -11.56 11.34 -8.25
N ILE A 217 -12.74 11.44 -7.63
CA ILE A 217 -13.68 10.32 -7.48
C ILE A 217 -14.17 9.84 -8.85
N ALA A 218 -14.47 10.77 -9.77
CA ALA A 218 -14.79 10.43 -11.16
C ALA A 218 -13.65 9.67 -11.85
N ALA A 219 -12.40 10.14 -11.66
CA ALA A 219 -11.23 9.44 -12.18
C ALA A 219 -11.01 8.06 -11.51
N LYS A 220 -11.30 7.91 -10.20
CA LYS A 220 -11.31 6.61 -9.52
C LYS A 220 -12.34 5.66 -10.15
N ALA A 221 -13.54 6.17 -10.47
CA ALA A 221 -14.58 5.38 -11.10
C ALA A 221 -14.13 4.81 -12.47
N ILE A 222 -13.39 5.59 -13.25
CA ILE A 222 -12.80 5.13 -14.52
C ILE A 222 -11.69 4.13 -14.27
N CYS A 223 -10.74 4.43 -13.40
CA CYS A 223 -9.65 3.54 -13.00
C CYS A 223 -10.16 2.14 -12.58
N LEU A 224 -11.20 2.12 -11.73
CA LEU A 224 -11.79 0.86 -11.25
C LEU A 224 -12.45 0.08 -12.40
N LYS A 225 -13.08 0.76 -13.37
CA LYS A 225 -13.62 0.11 -14.58
C LYS A 225 -12.50 -0.50 -15.41
N GLU A 226 -11.41 0.22 -15.63
CA GLU A 226 -10.25 -0.31 -16.35
C GLU A 226 -9.62 -1.51 -15.64
N ALA A 227 -9.53 -1.46 -14.29
CA ALA A 227 -9.00 -2.55 -13.49
C ALA A 227 -9.86 -3.83 -13.50
N MET A 228 -11.14 -3.74 -13.87
CA MET A 228 -12.04 -4.88 -14.08
C MET A 228 -11.89 -5.53 -15.46
N ALA A 229 -11.21 -4.88 -16.40
CA ALA A 229 -11.05 -5.37 -17.76
C ALA A 229 -9.98 -6.49 -17.85
N PRO A 230 -10.11 -7.45 -18.79
CA PRO A 230 -9.13 -8.53 -18.98
C PRO A 230 -7.70 -8.02 -19.23
N GLU A 231 -7.57 -6.90 -19.93
CA GLU A 231 -6.28 -6.26 -20.23
C GLU A 231 -5.51 -5.85 -18.97
N PHE A 232 -6.23 -5.51 -17.91
CA PHE A 232 -5.61 -5.18 -16.64
C PHE A 232 -4.98 -6.40 -15.95
N LYS A 233 -5.59 -7.59 -16.10
CA LYS A 233 -4.99 -8.84 -15.63
C LYS A 233 -3.68 -9.12 -16.36
N THR A 234 -3.67 -8.94 -17.69
CA THR A 234 -2.44 -9.07 -18.49
C THR A 234 -1.36 -8.08 -18.03
N TYR A 235 -1.74 -6.82 -17.75
CA TYR A 235 -0.83 -5.83 -17.19
C TYR A 235 -0.24 -6.29 -15.85
N ALA A 236 -1.07 -6.74 -14.91
CA ALA A 236 -0.61 -7.20 -13.59
C ALA A 236 0.36 -8.40 -13.71
N GLN A 237 0.05 -9.36 -14.59
CA GLN A 237 0.94 -10.49 -14.89
C GLN A 237 2.28 -10.02 -15.45
N ASN A 238 2.26 -9.10 -16.42
CA ASN A 238 3.48 -8.59 -17.02
C ASN A 238 4.32 -7.78 -16.01
N VAL A 239 3.69 -7.00 -15.13
CA VAL A 239 4.39 -6.32 -14.03
C VAL A 239 5.20 -7.30 -13.20
N ARG A 240 4.59 -8.41 -12.78
CA ARG A 240 5.24 -9.45 -11.98
C ARG A 240 6.33 -10.19 -12.75
N LYS A 241 6.06 -10.56 -14.01
CA LYS A 241 7.05 -11.23 -14.88
C LYS A 241 8.27 -10.34 -15.12
N ASN A 242 8.05 -9.08 -15.46
CA ASN A 242 9.13 -8.11 -15.65
C ASN A 242 9.95 -7.93 -14.37
N ALA A 243 9.30 -7.88 -13.20
CA ALA A 243 10.00 -7.77 -11.92
C ALA A 243 10.87 -9.00 -11.62
N ALA A 244 10.36 -10.20 -11.88
CA ALA A 244 11.13 -11.45 -11.72
C ALA A 244 12.34 -11.49 -12.65
N ALA A 245 12.14 -11.20 -13.95
CA ALA A 245 13.22 -11.19 -14.94
C ALA A 245 14.29 -10.14 -14.61
N LEU A 246 13.88 -8.93 -14.19
CA LEU A 246 14.82 -7.89 -13.76
C LEU A 246 15.61 -8.32 -12.52
N ALA A 247 14.96 -8.94 -11.55
CA ALA A 247 15.61 -9.46 -10.36
C ALA A 247 16.66 -10.53 -10.70
N GLU A 248 16.31 -11.49 -11.56
CA GLU A 248 17.22 -12.54 -12.03
C GLU A 248 18.42 -11.94 -12.77
N ALA A 249 18.19 -10.98 -13.65
CA ALA A 249 19.25 -10.32 -14.40
C ALA A 249 20.21 -9.50 -13.49
N LEU A 250 19.66 -8.79 -12.47
CA LEU A 250 20.49 -8.09 -11.48
C LEU A 250 21.36 -9.06 -10.68
N VAL A 251 20.82 -10.20 -10.25
CA VAL A 251 21.60 -11.24 -9.57
C VAL A 251 22.68 -11.80 -10.48
N ALA A 252 22.38 -12.09 -11.76
CA ALA A 252 23.35 -12.56 -12.73
C ALA A 252 24.49 -11.54 -12.97
N ASN A 253 24.19 -10.25 -12.84
CA ASN A 253 25.16 -9.16 -12.86
C ASN A 253 25.87 -8.93 -11.49
N GLY A 254 25.65 -9.82 -10.53
CA GLY A 254 26.32 -9.82 -9.23
C GLY A 254 25.78 -8.80 -8.24
N PHE A 255 24.53 -8.34 -8.36
CA PHE A 255 23.87 -7.54 -7.34
C PHE A 255 23.20 -8.44 -6.29
N ASP A 256 23.26 -8.02 -5.04
CA ASP A 256 22.57 -8.69 -3.93
C ASP A 256 21.14 -8.14 -3.80
N LEU A 257 20.16 -9.04 -3.74
CA LEU A 257 18.77 -8.68 -3.51
C LEU A 257 18.32 -9.09 -2.12
N ILE A 258 17.68 -8.19 -1.40
CA ILE A 258 17.04 -8.51 -0.12
C ILE A 258 16.00 -9.62 -0.36
N SER A 259 16.03 -10.63 0.49
CA SER A 259 15.26 -11.89 0.38
C SER A 259 15.53 -12.71 -0.90
N GLY A 260 16.59 -12.43 -1.64
CA GLY A 260 17.03 -13.21 -2.81
C GLY A 260 16.13 -13.06 -4.04
N GLY A 261 15.29 -12.02 -4.16
CA GLY A 261 14.44 -11.80 -5.33
C GLY A 261 13.10 -11.15 -5.01
N THR A 262 12.09 -11.36 -5.86
CA THR A 262 10.76 -10.76 -5.70
C THR A 262 9.63 -11.71 -6.10
N ASP A 263 8.48 -11.56 -5.42
CA ASP A 263 7.21 -12.23 -5.76
C ASP A 263 6.18 -11.23 -6.31
N ASN A 264 6.50 -9.93 -6.33
CA ASN A 264 5.56 -8.87 -6.67
C ASN A 264 6.13 -7.89 -7.73
N HIS A 265 5.88 -6.59 -7.59
CA HIS A 265 6.20 -5.55 -8.58
C HIS A 265 7.50 -4.79 -8.30
N LEU A 266 8.17 -5.09 -7.19
CA LEU A 266 9.38 -4.37 -6.78
C LEU A 266 10.44 -5.32 -6.22
N MET A 267 11.67 -4.84 -6.15
CA MET A 267 12.79 -5.47 -5.48
C MET A 267 13.61 -4.45 -4.70
N LEU A 268 14.32 -4.92 -3.68
CA LEU A 268 15.30 -4.13 -2.94
C LEU A 268 16.68 -4.65 -3.26
N VAL A 269 17.54 -3.76 -3.75
CA VAL A 269 18.95 -4.07 -4.05
C VAL A 269 19.79 -3.62 -2.88
N ASP A 270 20.62 -4.52 -2.35
CA ASP A 270 21.62 -4.24 -1.34
C ASP A 270 22.94 -3.81 -2.04
N LEU A 271 23.42 -2.62 -1.73
CA LEU A 271 24.61 -2.04 -2.37
C LEU A 271 25.86 -2.13 -1.48
N ARG A 272 25.77 -2.76 -0.30
CA ARG A 272 26.90 -2.85 0.64
C ARG A 272 28.11 -3.57 0.01
N SER A 273 27.88 -4.65 -0.72
CA SER A 273 28.94 -5.40 -1.43
C SER A 273 29.60 -4.59 -2.56
N ARG A 274 28.90 -3.57 -3.09
CA ARG A 274 29.41 -2.69 -4.14
C ARG A 274 30.14 -1.46 -3.61
N GLY A 275 30.09 -1.20 -2.30
CA GLY A 275 30.76 -0.07 -1.67
C GLY A 275 30.19 1.29 -2.05
N ILE A 276 28.94 1.36 -2.55
CA ILE A 276 28.24 2.60 -2.91
C ILE A 276 26.95 2.75 -2.11
N THR A 277 26.49 3.98 -1.96
CA THR A 277 25.24 4.29 -1.29
C THR A 277 24.04 4.27 -2.24
N GLY A 278 22.84 4.10 -1.68
CA GLY A 278 21.60 4.22 -2.44
C GLY A 278 21.45 5.59 -3.10
N LYS A 279 21.92 6.66 -2.42
CA LYS A 279 21.89 8.00 -2.98
C LYS A 279 22.81 8.13 -4.20
N GLU A 280 24.03 7.59 -4.13
CA GLU A 280 24.97 7.64 -5.26
C GLU A 280 24.43 6.91 -6.49
N LEU A 281 23.85 5.72 -6.31
CA LEU A 281 23.27 4.99 -7.43
C LEU A 281 22.04 5.71 -7.98
N GLN A 282 21.15 6.22 -7.12
CA GLN A 282 20.00 7.02 -7.54
C GLN A 282 20.43 8.20 -8.40
N ASP A 283 21.41 8.99 -7.94
CA ASP A 283 21.88 10.19 -8.66
C ASP A 283 22.53 9.84 -10.03
N LYS A 284 23.30 8.75 -10.10
CA LYS A 284 23.90 8.27 -11.34
C LYS A 284 22.85 7.81 -12.36
N LEU A 285 21.84 7.08 -11.92
CA LEU A 285 20.77 6.61 -12.80
C LEU A 285 19.84 7.75 -13.24
N ASP A 286 19.59 8.72 -12.38
CA ASP A 286 18.83 9.93 -12.74
C ASP A 286 19.49 10.72 -13.86
N ALA A 287 20.83 10.78 -13.88
CA ALA A 287 21.61 11.44 -14.93
C ALA A 287 21.45 10.78 -16.31
N VAL A 288 21.04 9.53 -16.37
CA VAL A 288 20.73 8.77 -17.60
C VAL A 288 19.24 8.48 -17.76
N HIS A 289 18.40 9.22 -17.05
CA HIS A 289 16.93 9.17 -17.10
C HIS A 289 16.31 7.83 -16.65
N ILE A 290 16.98 7.09 -15.77
CA ILE A 290 16.46 5.91 -15.09
C ILE A 290 16.09 6.30 -13.65
N THR A 291 14.82 6.46 -13.37
CA THR A 291 14.33 6.88 -12.06
C THR A 291 14.13 5.68 -11.13
N ILE A 292 14.90 5.66 -10.05
CA ILE A 292 14.74 4.75 -8.92
C ILE A 292 14.71 5.57 -7.63
N ASN A 293 14.51 4.95 -6.48
CA ASN A 293 14.69 5.65 -5.21
C ASN A 293 15.67 4.92 -4.29
N LYS A 294 16.51 5.71 -3.61
CA LYS A 294 17.24 5.20 -2.44
C LYS A 294 16.26 4.68 -1.41
N ASN A 295 16.59 3.56 -0.78
CA ASN A 295 15.74 2.89 0.19
C ASN A 295 16.60 2.23 1.26
N ALA A 296 16.21 2.38 2.53
CA ALA A 296 16.81 1.63 3.60
C ALA A 296 16.59 0.13 3.37
N ILE A 297 17.57 -0.66 3.74
CA ILE A 297 17.49 -2.13 3.80
C ILE A 297 17.45 -2.58 5.26
N PRO A 298 17.02 -3.80 5.55
CA PRO A 298 17.03 -4.31 6.92
C PRO A 298 18.42 -4.19 7.54
N ASN A 299 18.48 -3.65 8.77
CA ASN A 299 19.73 -3.36 9.49
C ASN A 299 20.69 -2.42 8.72
N ASP A 300 20.14 -1.44 8.04
CA ASP A 300 20.93 -0.48 7.25
C ASP A 300 21.87 0.33 8.15
N PRO A 301 23.20 0.30 7.92
CA PRO A 301 24.15 1.07 8.71
C PRO A 301 24.18 2.57 8.32
N GLN A 302 23.55 2.94 7.20
CA GLN A 302 23.56 4.31 6.70
C GLN A 302 22.36 5.12 7.23
N LYS A 303 22.55 6.45 7.25
CA LYS A 303 21.45 7.37 7.56
C LYS A 303 20.37 7.32 6.47
N PRO A 304 19.09 7.61 6.79
CA PRO A 304 17.99 7.60 5.82
C PRO A 304 18.19 8.52 4.61
N SER A 305 19.05 9.54 4.71
CA SER A 305 19.39 10.43 3.61
C SER A 305 20.36 9.82 2.57
N LEU A 306 21.07 8.75 2.93
CA LEU A 306 22.04 8.05 2.07
C LEU A 306 21.55 6.67 1.67
N THR A 307 21.17 5.85 2.65
CA THR A 307 20.79 4.43 2.57
C THR A 307 21.88 3.53 1.97
N SER A 308 21.80 2.23 2.27
CA SER A 308 22.67 1.22 1.64
C SER A 308 21.97 0.45 0.53
N GLY A 309 20.76 0.82 0.18
CA GLY A 309 20.01 0.14 -0.87
C GLY A 309 19.17 1.07 -1.72
N VAL A 310 18.60 0.48 -2.75
CA VAL A 310 17.63 1.12 -3.64
C VAL A 310 16.42 0.22 -3.84
N ARG A 311 15.26 0.84 -4.11
CA ARG A 311 14.05 0.15 -4.54
C ARG A 311 13.83 0.36 -6.01
N ILE A 312 13.63 -0.74 -6.74
CA ILE A 312 13.33 -0.76 -8.16
C ILE A 312 11.96 -1.42 -8.34
N GLY A 313 11.16 -0.91 -9.27
CA GLY A 313 9.85 -1.47 -9.56
C GLY A 313 9.48 -1.35 -11.03
N THR A 314 8.64 -2.25 -11.51
CA THR A 314 8.33 -2.42 -12.94
C THR A 314 6.98 -1.87 -13.43
N PRO A 315 6.02 -1.38 -12.59
CA PRO A 315 4.71 -0.97 -13.08
C PRO A 315 4.74 0.11 -14.15
N ALA A 316 5.58 1.14 -13.98
CA ALA A 316 5.69 2.24 -14.94
C ALA A 316 6.34 1.78 -16.26
N ALA A 317 7.42 1.00 -16.19
CA ALA A 317 8.07 0.42 -17.37
C ALA A 317 7.11 -0.49 -18.14
N THR A 318 6.39 -1.38 -17.44
CA THR A 318 5.37 -2.27 -18.06
C THR A 318 4.26 -1.46 -18.74
N THR A 319 3.78 -0.38 -18.12
CA THR A 319 2.77 0.50 -18.73
C THR A 319 3.31 1.18 -19.99
N ARG A 320 4.61 1.43 -20.07
CA ARG A 320 5.30 2.03 -21.25
C ARG A 320 5.63 1.01 -22.33
N GLY A 321 5.27 -0.27 -22.15
CA GLY A 321 5.45 -1.33 -23.13
C GLY A 321 6.72 -2.16 -23.00
N PHE A 322 7.49 -1.98 -21.92
CA PHE A 322 8.66 -2.83 -21.63
C PHE A 322 8.21 -4.25 -21.34
N THR A 323 8.97 -5.21 -21.84
CA THR A 323 8.69 -6.65 -21.75
C THR A 323 9.80 -7.38 -20.97
N VAL A 324 9.63 -8.69 -20.81
CA VAL A 324 10.63 -9.53 -20.14
C VAL A 324 11.98 -9.51 -20.85
N GLU A 325 11.96 -9.39 -22.19
CA GLU A 325 13.16 -9.35 -23.02
C GLU A 325 13.98 -8.07 -22.82
N ASP A 326 13.36 -6.97 -22.38
CA ASP A 326 14.05 -5.71 -22.11
C ASP A 326 14.77 -5.73 -20.74
N MET A 327 14.34 -6.59 -19.81
CA MET A 327 14.83 -6.58 -18.43
C MET A 327 16.32 -6.87 -18.29
N PRO A 328 16.92 -7.83 -19.03
CA PRO A 328 18.37 -8.04 -19.01
C PRO A 328 19.19 -6.88 -19.55
N ILE A 329 18.60 -6.06 -20.44
CA ILE A 329 19.27 -4.89 -21.01
C ILE A 329 19.31 -3.73 -19.99
N ILE A 330 18.28 -3.65 -19.13
CA ILE A 330 18.14 -2.62 -18.09
C ILE A 330 19.03 -2.96 -16.88
N ALA A 331 19.21 -4.24 -16.56
CA ALA A 331 19.97 -4.72 -15.42
C ALA A 331 21.49 -4.48 -15.59
#